data_e480495705c2f6773c52cc8203bb0203
#
_entry.id   e480495705c2f6773c52cc8203bb0203
#
_cell.length_a   1.000
_cell.length_b   1.000
_cell.length_c   1.000
_cell.angle_alpha   90.00
_cell.angle_beta   90.00
_cell.angle_gamma   90.00
#
_symmetry.space_group_name_H-M   'P 1'
#
loop_
_entity.id
_entity.type
_entity.pdbx_description
1 polymer ?
#
loop_
_entity_poly.entity_id
_entity_poly.type
_entity_poly.pdbx_seq_one_letter_code
_entity_poly.pdbx_strand_id
1 'polypeptide(L)'
;AMKVNNYLKLSEPYSGETTVYHYLELLRDVVGFDKLKEKVVNPFKGKKIAAYYGCLLLRPSKALAMDDPENPAIMEDFIKAIGGTPVIYAQRNECCGGYITMEDKAQAAKRSGAVMDSAKDQGADMVITACPLCLYNLRKNSGSDLPVYYFTELLAEALGLKEANNE
;
A
#
# COMPACT_ATOMS: atom_id res chain seq x y z
N ALA A 1 0.61 -20.07 14.88
CA ALA A 1 -0.16 -21.16 15.53
C ALA A 1 0.58 -21.68 16.77
N MET A 2 1.74 -22.35 16.65
CA MET A 2 2.44 -23.05 17.76
C MET A 2 2.68 -22.20 19.02
N LYS A 3 3.19 -20.95 18.90
CA LYS A 3 3.42 -20.07 20.05
C LYS A 3 2.12 -19.74 20.81
N VAL A 4 1.04 -19.48 20.09
CA VAL A 4 -0.27 -19.15 20.69
C VAL A 4 -0.86 -20.37 21.39
N ASN A 5 -0.83 -21.54 20.74
CA ASN A 5 -1.32 -22.79 21.31
C ASN A 5 -0.59 -23.15 22.61
N ASN A 6 0.75 -23.00 22.62
CA ASN A 6 1.58 -23.25 23.82
C ASN A 6 1.29 -22.27 24.96
N TYR A 7 1.05 -20.99 24.63
CA TYR A 7 0.73 -19.98 25.62
C TYR A 7 -0.67 -20.14 26.21
N LEU A 8 -1.68 -20.37 25.36
CA LEU A 8 -3.08 -20.50 25.78
C LEU A 8 -3.47 -21.89 26.28
N LYS A 9 -2.62 -22.90 26.06
CA LYS A 9 -2.90 -24.31 26.43
C LYS A 9 -4.29 -24.78 25.98
N LEU A 10 -4.59 -24.50 24.70
CA LEU A 10 -5.89 -24.85 24.12
C LEU A 10 -6.15 -26.34 24.14
N SER A 11 -7.39 -26.73 24.45
CA SER A 11 -7.84 -28.15 24.40
C SER A 11 -7.83 -28.69 22.97
N GLU A 12 -8.13 -27.80 21.99
CA GLU A 12 -8.01 -28.08 20.56
C GLU A 12 -7.02 -27.06 19.96
N PRO A 13 -5.74 -27.45 19.82
CA PRO A 13 -4.73 -26.55 19.30
C PRO A 13 -4.95 -26.28 17.80
N TYR A 14 -4.90 -25.01 17.42
CA TYR A 14 -4.99 -24.60 16.02
C TYR A 14 -3.76 -25.08 15.24
N SER A 15 -3.97 -25.82 14.15
CA SER A 15 -2.91 -26.43 13.33
C SER A 15 -2.26 -25.48 12.34
N GLY A 16 -2.88 -24.31 12.08
CA GLY A 16 -2.36 -23.32 11.12
C GLY A 16 -2.85 -23.55 9.70
N GLU A 17 -3.99 -24.21 9.52
CA GLU A 17 -4.59 -24.53 8.23
C GLU A 17 -5.15 -23.33 7.47
N THR A 18 -5.46 -22.23 8.16
CA THR A 18 -5.96 -21.01 7.51
C THR A 18 -4.83 -20.27 6.80
N THR A 19 -4.99 -20.03 5.51
CA THR A 19 -4.10 -19.19 4.73
C THR A 19 -4.54 -17.73 4.83
N VAL A 20 -3.62 -16.84 5.21
CA VAL A 20 -3.86 -15.40 5.29
C VAL A 20 -3.16 -14.73 4.13
N TYR A 21 -3.91 -14.00 3.33
CA TYR A 21 -3.39 -13.22 2.22
C TYR A 21 -3.43 -11.72 2.54
N HIS A 22 -2.43 -11.00 2.10
CA HIS A 22 -2.58 -9.57 1.92
C HIS A 22 -3.50 -9.29 0.73
N TYR A 23 -4.31 -8.24 0.76
CA TYR A 23 -5.32 -8.01 -0.29
C TYR A 23 -4.70 -7.78 -1.69
N LEU A 24 -3.50 -7.19 -1.77
CA LEU A 24 -2.76 -7.10 -3.04
C LEU A 24 -2.34 -8.48 -3.59
N GLU A 25 -1.94 -9.41 -2.72
CA GLU A 25 -1.64 -10.79 -3.12
C GLU A 25 -2.89 -11.49 -3.66
N LEU A 26 -4.02 -11.31 -2.97
CA LEU A 26 -5.31 -11.84 -3.43
C LEU A 26 -5.64 -11.33 -4.83
N LEU A 27 -5.45 -10.03 -5.07
CA LEU A 27 -5.69 -9.42 -6.38
C LEU A 27 -4.72 -9.93 -7.45
N ARG A 28 -3.44 -10.12 -7.12
CA ARG A 28 -2.43 -10.63 -8.05
C ARG A 28 -2.61 -12.12 -8.34
N ASP A 29 -2.69 -12.95 -7.28
CA ASP A 29 -2.48 -14.39 -7.37
C ASP A 29 -3.78 -15.18 -7.52
N VAL A 30 -4.90 -14.65 -6.99
CA VAL A 30 -6.20 -15.34 -7.03
C VAL A 30 -7.14 -14.74 -8.08
N VAL A 31 -7.29 -13.42 -8.07
CA VAL A 31 -8.15 -12.72 -9.06
C VAL A 31 -7.45 -12.60 -10.40
N GLY A 32 -6.22 -12.17 -10.41
CA GLY A 32 -5.42 -11.78 -11.57
C GLY A 32 -5.70 -10.35 -12.02
N PHE A 33 -4.64 -9.58 -12.29
CA PHE A 33 -4.77 -8.19 -12.74
C PHE A 33 -5.43 -8.05 -14.12
N ASP A 34 -5.36 -9.05 -14.98
CA ASP A 34 -6.06 -9.04 -16.28
C ASP A 34 -7.57 -9.07 -16.07
N LYS A 35 -8.08 -9.95 -15.20
CA LYS A 35 -9.50 -9.99 -14.83
C LYS A 35 -9.95 -8.71 -14.13
N LEU A 36 -9.10 -8.13 -13.27
CA LEU A 36 -9.38 -6.85 -12.65
C LEU A 36 -9.57 -5.77 -13.72
N LYS A 37 -8.66 -5.69 -14.69
CA LYS A 37 -8.71 -4.74 -15.79
C LYS A 37 -10.01 -4.83 -16.61
N GLU A 38 -10.53 -6.04 -16.84
CA GLU A 38 -11.82 -6.25 -17.53
C GLU A 38 -13.02 -5.70 -16.75
N LYS A 39 -12.90 -5.59 -15.41
CA LYS A 39 -13.97 -5.12 -14.53
C LYS A 39 -13.91 -3.63 -14.24
N VAL A 40 -12.88 -2.94 -14.69
CA VAL A 40 -12.72 -1.50 -14.49
C VAL A 40 -13.74 -0.74 -15.34
N VAL A 41 -14.61 0.03 -14.69
CA VAL A 41 -15.62 0.91 -15.32
C VAL A 41 -15.13 2.35 -15.39
N ASN A 42 -14.38 2.81 -14.38
CA ASN A 42 -13.84 4.16 -14.29
C ASN A 42 -12.29 4.12 -14.28
N PRO A 43 -11.64 3.97 -15.44
CA PRO A 43 -10.18 3.88 -15.49
C PRO A 43 -9.52 5.23 -15.19
N PHE A 44 -8.41 5.20 -14.47
CA PHE A 44 -7.58 6.37 -14.13
C PHE A 44 -6.71 6.86 -15.31
N LYS A 45 -7.32 6.99 -16.51
CA LYS A 45 -6.62 7.40 -17.72
C LYS A 45 -5.98 8.78 -17.56
N GLY A 46 -4.69 8.87 -17.91
CA GLY A 46 -3.92 10.11 -17.85
C GLY A 46 -3.47 10.50 -16.43
N LYS A 47 -3.84 9.75 -15.39
CA LYS A 47 -3.37 9.98 -14.03
C LYS A 47 -2.03 9.30 -13.80
N LYS A 48 -1.08 10.06 -13.28
CA LYS A 48 0.24 9.60 -12.86
C LYS A 48 0.21 9.26 -11.37
N ILE A 49 0.31 7.99 -11.03
CA ILE A 49 0.09 7.47 -9.67
C ILE A 49 1.40 6.90 -9.14
N ALA A 50 1.86 7.43 -8.02
CA ALA A 50 3.06 6.95 -7.34
C ALA A 50 2.68 5.84 -6.32
N ALA A 51 3.31 4.68 -6.42
CA ALA A 51 3.15 3.59 -5.47
C ALA A 51 4.08 3.80 -4.28
N TYR A 52 3.56 3.80 -3.05
CA TYR A 52 4.36 3.84 -1.84
C TYR A 52 4.20 2.55 -1.03
N TYR A 53 5.26 1.77 -1.00
CA TYR A 53 5.31 0.47 -0.30
C TYR A 53 5.61 0.60 1.19
N GLY A 54 6.42 1.59 1.55
CA GLY A 54 6.97 1.67 2.90
C GLY A 54 7.91 0.51 3.21
N CYS A 55 8.05 0.18 4.50
CA CYS A 55 9.02 -0.83 4.93
C CYS A 55 8.41 -2.22 5.16
N LEU A 56 7.30 -2.33 5.92
CA LEU A 56 6.78 -3.60 6.41
C LEU A 56 5.99 -4.41 5.37
N LEU A 57 5.59 -3.84 4.26
CA LEU A 57 4.96 -4.59 3.18
C LEU A 57 5.95 -5.54 2.49
N LEU A 58 7.23 -5.14 2.45
CA LEU A 58 8.29 -5.84 1.71
C LEU A 58 9.29 -6.57 2.62
N ARG A 59 9.38 -6.20 3.90
CA ARG A 59 10.44 -6.70 4.82
C ARG A 59 9.86 -7.21 6.13
N PRO A 60 10.34 -8.33 6.69
CA PRO A 60 11.42 -9.19 6.17
C PRO A 60 10.99 -10.00 4.93
N SER A 61 11.71 -9.85 3.83
CA SER A 61 11.33 -10.42 2.52
C SER A 61 11.17 -11.94 2.53
N LYS A 62 12.04 -12.65 3.24
CA LYS A 62 11.96 -14.12 3.37
C LYS A 62 10.68 -14.62 4.06
N ALA A 63 10.08 -13.80 4.94
CA ALA A 63 8.88 -14.17 5.68
C ALA A 63 7.61 -13.76 4.96
N LEU A 64 7.63 -12.60 4.32
CA LEU A 64 6.46 -12.03 3.65
C LEU A 64 6.32 -12.53 2.21
N ALA A 65 7.44 -12.68 1.48
CA ALA A 65 7.48 -13.10 0.08
C ALA A 65 6.49 -12.33 -0.84
N MET A 66 6.22 -11.07 -0.49
CA MET A 66 5.23 -10.22 -1.18
C MET A 66 5.70 -9.84 -2.58
N ASP A 67 6.92 -9.30 -2.66
CA ASP A 67 7.55 -8.80 -3.89
C ASP A 67 9.05 -8.61 -3.67
N ASP A 68 9.79 -8.19 -4.70
CA ASP A 68 11.19 -7.80 -4.57
C ASP A 68 11.30 -6.57 -3.64
N PRO A 69 12.02 -6.68 -2.50
CA PRO A 69 12.11 -5.59 -1.54
C PRO A 69 12.89 -4.38 -2.05
N GLU A 70 13.74 -4.56 -3.07
CA GLU A 70 14.57 -3.49 -3.62
C GLU A 70 13.93 -2.87 -4.88
N ASN A 71 13.19 -3.66 -5.65
CA ASN A 71 12.52 -3.18 -6.86
C ASN A 71 11.11 -3.76 -7.01
N PRO A 72 10.18 -3.43 -6.09
CA PRO A 72 8.82 -3.96 -6.12
C PRO A 72 8.03 -3.48 -7.34
N ALA A 73 7.06 -4.27 -7.79
CA ALA A 73 6.23 -3.99 -8.96
C ALA A 73 4.72 -4.22 -8.75
N ILE A 74 4.32 -4.93 -7.69
CA ILE A 74 2.91 -5.34 -7.48
C ILE A 74 1.93 -4.17 -7.45
N MET A 75 2.30 -3.03 -6.86
CA MET A 75 1.43 -1.84 -6.83
C MET A 75 1.45 -1.09 -8.15
N GLU A 76 2.57 -1.06 -8.86
CA GLU A 76 2.67 -0.51 -10.21
C GLU A 76 1.82 -1.32 -11.20
N ASP A 77 1.80 -2.64 -11.08
CA ASP A 77 0.96 -3.51 -11.91
C ASP A 77 -0.53 -3.34 -11.57
N PHE A 78 -0.86 -3.17 -10.29
CA PHE A 78 -2.20 -2.76 -9.87
C PHE A 78 -2.61 -1.41 -10.49
N ILE A 79 -1.74 -0.39 -10.46
CA ILE A 79 -1.99 0.93 -11.07
C ILE A 79 -2.29 0.78 -12.56
N LYS A 80 -1.50 -0.01 -13.29
CA LYS A 80 -1.74 -0.30 -14.71
C LYS A 80 -3.08 -1.01 -14.93
N ALA A 81 -3.43 -1.95 -14.06
CA ALA A 81 -4.69 -2.69 -14.15
C ALA A 81 -5.92 -1.79 -14.00
N ILE A 82 -5.86 -0.76 -13.15
CA ILE A 82 -6.92 0.23 -13.01
C ILE A 82 -6.84 1.38 -14.03
N GLY A 83 -5.93 1.31 -15.01
CA GLY A 83 -5.81 2.25 -16.11
C GLY A 83 -4.98 3.50 -15.83
N GLY A 84 -4.27 3.56 -14.71
CA GLY A 84 -3.34 4.63 -14.35
C GLY A 84 -1.94 4.42 -14.94
N THR A 85 -1.11 5.46 -14.84
CA THR A 85 0.32 5.42 -15.21
C THR A 85 1.16 5.40 -13.93
N PRO A 86 1.90 4.32 -13.63
CA PRO A 86 2.73 4.28 -12.46
C PRO A 86 3.93 5.23 -12.56
N VAL A 87 4.26 5.90 -11.45
CA VAL A 87 5.43 6.76 -11.31
C VAL A 87 6.47 6.03 -10.46
N ILE A 88 7.67 5.87 -11.01
CA ILE A 88 8.80 5.28 -10.31
C ILE A 88 9.63 6.40 -9.69
N TYR A 89 9.91 6.29 -8.39
CA TYR A 89 10.68 7.29 -7.64
C TYR A 89 11.52 6.63 -6.54
N ALA A 90 12.56 7.32 -6.09
CA ALA A 90 13.60 6.73 -5.25
C ALA A 90 13.11 6.33 -3.84
N GLN A 91 12.18 7.11 -3.25
CA GLN A 91 11.75 6.93 -1.87
C GLN A 91 10.56 5.95 -1.69
N ARG A 92 10.15 5.23 -2.74
CA ARG A 92 8.90 4.42 -2.74
C ARG A 92 8.89 3.24 -1.76
N ASN A 93 10.06 2.71 -1.39
CA ASN A 93 10.23 1.59 -0.45
C ASN A 93 11.02 1.95 0.82
N GLU A 94 11.25 3.25 1.04
CA GLU A 94 11.84 3.77 2.27
C GLU A 94 10.82 3.90 3.41
N CYS A 95 11.28 4.04 4.64
CA CYS A 95 10.39 4.16 5.80
C CYS A 95 9.85 5.60 5.95
N CYS A 96 8.53 5.75 6.04
CA CYS A 96 7.89 7.06 6.30
C CYS A 96 8.13 7.63 7.71
N GLY A 97 8.70 6.86 8.60
CA GLY A 97 8.88 7.28 10.00
C GLY A 97 7.62 7.15 10.88
N GLY A 98 6.58 6.42 10.43
CA GLY A 98 5.33 6.30 11.17
C GLY A 98 5.50 5.80 12.61
N TYR A 99 6.44 4.86 12.86
CA TYR A 99 6.70 4.32 14.20
C TYR A 99 7.37 5.31 15.16
N ILE A 100 8.08 6.31 14.64
CA ILE A 100 8.75 7.31 15.48
C ILE A 100 7.89 8.57 15.70
N THR A 101 6.71 8.66 15.11
CA THR A 101 5.84 9.85 15.17
C THR A 101 5.48 10.24 16.61
N MET A 102 5.34 9.26 17.49
CA MET A 102 5.01 9.53 18.90
C MET A 102 6.19 10.06 19.72
N GLU A 103 7.40 9.75 19.28
CA GLU A 103 8.64 10.09 19.99
C GLU A 103 9.34 11.30 19.37
N ASP A 104 9.44 11.34 18.04
CA ASP A 104 10.06 12.43 17.28
C ASP A 104 9.22 12.81 16.06
N LYS A 105 8.30 13.74 16.25
CA LYS A 105 7.43 14.25 15.18
C LYS A 105 8.21 14.97 14.08
N ALA A 106 9.30 15.64 14.42
CA ALA A 106 10.10 16.37 13.44
C ALA A 106 10.80 15.43 12.48
N GLN A 107 11.36 14.34 13.00
CA GLN A 107 11.98 13.33 12.17
C GLN A 107 10.95 12.54 11.33
N ALA A 108 9.77 12.27 11.87
CA ALA A 108 8.67 11.66 11.12
C ALA A 108 8.22 12.57 9.96
N ALA A 109 8.07 13.87 10.21
CA ALA A 109 7.73 14.85 9.19
C ALA A 109 8.81 14.95 8.09
N LYS A 110 10.08 14.97 8.47
CA LYS A 110 11.20 14.98 7.52
C LYS A 110 11.19 13.74 6.60
N ARG A 111 10.95 12.54 7.16
CA ARG A 111 10.90 11.31 6.37
C ARG A 111 9.69 11.25 5.46
N SER A 112 8.52 11.54 5.98
CA SER A 112 7.28 11.55 5.19
C SER A 112 7.30 12.64 4.11
N GLY A 113 7.86 13.82 4.41
CA GLY A 113 8.09 14.89 3.43
C GLY A 113 9.00 14.43 2.29
N ALA A 114 10.15 13.83 2.59
CA ALA A 114 11.06 13.31 1.57
C ALA A 114 10.42 12.28 0.62
N VAL A 115 9.53 11.42 1.14
CA VAL A 115 8.75 10.49 0.31
C VAL A 115 7.84 11.24 -0.65
N MET A 116 7.08 12.21 -0.14
CA MET A 116 6.11 12.97 -0.94
C MET A 116 6.80 13.88 -1.97
N ASP A 117 7.88 14.55 -1.58
CA ASP A 117 8.67 15.40 -2.47
C ASP A 117 9.26 14.57 -3.61
N SER A 118 9.83 13.39 -3.30
CA SER A 118 10.39 12.50 -4.32
C SER A 118 9.33 12.01 -5.32
N ALA A 119 8.10 11.76 -4.90
CA ALA A 119 6.99 11.41 -5.80
C ALA A 119 6.55 12.61 -6.66
N LYS A 120 6.46 13.79 -6.05
CA LYS A 120 6.07 15.05 -6.70
C LYS A 120 7.08 15.47 -7.76
N ASP A 121 8.38 15.35 -7.48
CA ASP A 121 9.47 15.67 -8.41
C ASP A 121 9.45 14.78 -9.67
N GLN A 122 8.92 13.56 -9.56
CA GLN A 122 8.69 12.66 -10.70
C GLN A 122 7.33 12.90 -11.39
N GLY A 123 6.61 13.94 -10.99
CA GLY A 123 5.37 14.38 -11.62
C GLY A 123 4.16 13.52 -11.30
N ALA A 124 4.11 12.92 -10.10
CA ALA A 124 2.93 12.20 -9.63
C ALA A 124 1.75 13.17 -9.37
N ASP A 125 0.55 12.75 -9.76
CA ASP A 125 -0.71 13.45 -9.44
C ASP A 125 -1.24 13.04 -8.07
N MET A 126 -0.86 11.85 -7.59
CA MET A 126 -1.26 11.27 -6.30
C MET A 126 -0.33 10.14 -5.89
N VAL A 127 -0.37 9.80 -4.60
CA VAL A 127 0.34 8.66 -4.02
C VAL A 127 -0.68 7.63 -3.53
N ILE A 128 -0.43 6.35 -3.75
CA ILE A 128 -1.18 5.26 -3.13
C ILE A 128 -0.30 4.44 -2.20
N THR A 129 -0.89 3.91 -1.14
CA THR A 129 -0.21 3.01 -0.20
C THR A 129 -1.13 1.86 0.22
N ALA A 130 -0.52 0.78 0.70
CA ALA A 130 -1.21 -0.40 1.24
C ALA A 130 -1.01 -0.57 2.76
N CYS A 131 -0.52 0.47 3.43
CA CYS A 131 -0.30 0.47 4.88
C CYS A 131 -1.07 1.63 5.52
N PRO A 132 -2.02 1.37 6.46
CA PRO A 132 -2.83 2.43 7.08
C PRO A 132 -2.00 3.40 7.94
N LEU A 133 -0.92 2.92 8.57
CA LEU A 133 -0.01 3.79 9.31
C LEU A 133 0.76 4.73 8.37
N CYS A 134 1.19 4.23 7.21
CA CYS A 134 1.82 5.04 6.18
C CYS A 134 0.84 6.09 5.62
N LEU A 135 -0.40 5.69 5.32
CA LEU A 135 -1.46 6.60 4.88
C LEU A 135 -1.63 7.78 5.86
N TYR A 136 -1.79 7.46 7.15
CA TYR A 136 -1.91 8.47 8.19
C TYR A 136 -0.70 9.41 8.22
N ASN A 137 0.51 8.84 8.23
CA ASN A 137 1.74 9.62 8.38
C ASN A 137 1.99 10.52 7.16
N LEU A 138 1.79 10.01 5.94
CA LEU A 138 1.92 10.80 4.72
C LEU A 138 0.87 11.92 4.64
N ARG A 139 -0.39 11.64 5.01
CA ARG A 139 -1.47 12.66 5.01
C ARG A 139 -1.27 13.75 6.08
N LYS A 140 -0.78 13.39 7.27
CA LYS A 140 -0.78 14.29 8.44
C LYS A 140 0.55 14.96 8.71
N ASN A 141 1.66 14.31 8.40
CA ASN A 141 2.97 14.78 8.84
C ASN A 141 3.90 15.23 7.70
N SER A 142 3.61 14.89 6.44
CA SER A 142 4.50 15.23 5.33
C SER A 142 4.54 16.71 4.98
N GLY A 143 3.48 17.47 5.29
CA GLY A 143 3.33 18.86 4.87
C GLY A 143 3.09 19.03 3.36
N SER A 144 2.93 17.95 2.60
CA SER A 144 2.72 17.97 1.15
C SER A 144 1.23 18.17 0.82
N ASP A 145 0.97 18.86 -0.29
CA ASP A 145 -0.35 19.04 -0.90
C ASP A 145 -0.74 17.91 -1.86
N LEU A 146 0.20 17.00 -2.18
CA LEU A 146 -0.05 15.86 -3.05
C LEU A 146 -1.01 14.87 -2.36
N PRO A 147 -2.15 14.51 -2.97
CA PRO A 147 -3.11 13.64 -2.33
C PRO A 147 -2.59 12.21 -2.15
N VAL A 148 -2.92 11.60 -1.01
CA VAL A 148 -2.54 10.22 -0.67
C VAL A 148 -3.79 9.40 -0.44
N TYR A 149 -3.88 8.22 -1.06
CA TYR A 149 -5.00 7.31 -0.96
C TYR A 149 -4.56 5.92 -0.49
N TYR A 150 -5.48 5.20 0.13
CA TYR A 150 -5.31 3.76 0.28
C TYR A 150 -5.63 3.09 -1.06
N PHE A 151 -4.87 2.07 -1.45
CA PHE A 151 -5.05 1.47 -2.79
C PHE A 151 -6.47 0.94 -3.04
N THR A 152 -7.19 0.53 -1.98
CA THR A 152 -8.58 0.07 -2.09
C THR A 152 -9.58 1.20 -2.35
N GLU A 153 -9.25 2.45 -2.00
CA GLU A 153 -10.08 3.62 -2.36
C GLU A 153 -10.09 3.77 -3.88
N LEU A 154 -8.92 3.69 -4.53
CA LEU A 154 -8.82 3.73 -5.99
C LEU A 154 -9.43 2.48 -6.65
N LEU A 155 -9.30 1.31 -6.02
CA LEU A 155 -9.94 0.09 -6.50
C LEU A 155 -11.47 0.24 -6.54
N ALA A 156 -12.08 0.75 -5.47
CA ALA A 156 -13.52 0.97 -5.39
C ALA A 156 -13.99 1.95 -6.46
N GLU A 157 -13.28 3.07 -6.64
CA GLU A 157 -13.57 4.06 -7.68
C GLU A 157 -13.45 3.46 -9.08
N ALA A 158 -12.37 2.70 -9.35
CA ALA A 158 -12.14 2.06 -10.64
C ALA A 158 -13.25 1.05 -11.00
N LEU A 159 -13.77 0.34 -10.00
CA LEU A 159 -14.88 -0.62 -10.18
C LEU A 159 -16.27 0.04 -10.20
N GLY A 160 -16.35 1.35 -10.06
CA GLY A 160 -17.63 2.09 -10.04
C GLY A 160 -18.43 1.88 -8.75
N LEU A 161 -17.80 1.39 -7.69
CA LEU A 161 -18.40 1.31 -6.36
C LEU A 161 -18.38 2.72 -5.77
N LYS A 162 -19.54 3.33 -5.60
CA LYS A 162 -19.65 4.60 -4.88
C LYS A 162 -19.38 4.30 -3.41
N GLU A 163 -18.42 5.01 -2.81
CA GLU A 163 -18.42 5.09 -1.36
C GLU A 163 -19.77 5.65 -0.92
N ALA A 164 -20.42 4.95 0.01
CA ALA A 164 -21.49 5.58 0.76
C ALA A 164 -20.83 6.74 1.51
N ASN A 165 -21.05 7.98 1.04
CA ASN A 165 -20.60 9.17 1.74
C ASN A 165 -21.21 9.12 3.13
N ASN A 166 -20.43 8.66 4.10
CA ASN A 166 -20.72 8.93 5.50
C ASN A 166 -20.34 10.40 5.72
N GLU A 167 -21.33 11.27 5.56
CA GLU A 167 -21.29 12.64 6.10
C GLU A 167 -21.11 12.63 7.62
#